data_27af9e56115ecfb4f3685a074c05cd30
#
_entry.id   27af9e56115ecfb4f3685a074c05cd30
#
_cell.length_a   1.000
_cell.length_b   1.000
_cell.length_c   1.000
_cell.angle_alpha   90.00
_cell.angle_beta   90.00
_cell.angle_gamma   90.00
#
_symmetry.space_group_name_H-M   'P 1'
#
loop_
_entity.id
_entity.type
_entity.pdbx_description
1 polymer ?
#
loop_
_entity_poly.entity_id
_entity_poly.type
_entity_poly.pdbx_seq_one_letter_code
_entity_poly.pdbx_strand_id
1 'polypeptide(L)'
;MKYACLILLWSLFATMALPADNLIQSISIVPCPESITPGTGYFTFSGKTDFTVENEEQAEVARCFSALFTQAAGFTPCVKVGEKKGKISFLTDDALKSEAYHLEITPRQIIVKASDTKGFFYALQTIRQLLPASIEGTAVAETADWSVPAMTIKDEPRFGYRGLMVDVARFFIPKENLLRIIDCMGMLKINTLHLHLVDDNGWRIEIKRYPLLTEIGSRRVDRPGKSFPVVIPGRVNRL
;
A
#
# COMPACT_ATOMS: atom_id res chain seq x y z
N MET A 1 3.63 29.91 -67.65
CA MET A 1 2.50 29.79 -66.69
C MET A 1 2.46 28.37 -66.15
N LYS A 2 2.99 28.16 -64.96
CA LYS A 2 3.02 26.85 -64.28
C LYS A 2 2.45 27.06 -62.88
N TYR A 3 1.29 26.52 -62.63
CA TYR A 3 0.63 26.52 -61.31
C TYR A 3 1.19 25.35 -60.50
N ALA A 4 1.89 25.66 -59.41
CA ALA A 4 2.28 24.70 -58.41
C ALA A 4 1.16 24.56 -57.40
N CYS A 5 0.56 23.36 -57.32
CA CYS A 5 -0.45 23.00 -56.35
C CYS A 5 0.24 22.59 -55.05
N LEU A 6 0.16 23.42 -54.01
CA LEU A 6 0.60 23.06 -52.65
C LEU A 6 -0.49 22.22 -52.00
N ILE A 7 -0.25 20.92 -51.85
CA ILE A 7 -1.08 20.03 -51.04
C ILE A 7 -0.55 20.12 -49.61
N LEU A 8 -1.28 20.83 -48.74
CA LEU A 8 -1.10 20.77 -47.29
C LEU A 8 -1.64 19.43 -46.76
N LEU A 9 -0.73 18.51 -46.48
CA LEU A 9 -1.04 17.34 -45.66
C LEU A 9 -1.21 17.77 -44.20
N TRP A 10 -2.43 17.96 -43.77
CA TRP A 10 -2.78 18.02 -42.37
C TRP A 10 -2.79 16.59 -41.81
N SER A 11 -1.68 16.17 -41.17
CA SER A 11 -1.64 14.94 -40.41
C SER A 11 -2.51 15.10 -39.14
N LEU A 12 -3.71 14.56 -39.19
CA LEU A 12 -4.55 14.36 -38.02
C LEU A 12 -3.85 13.33 -37.12
N PHE A 13 -3.14 13.80 -36.11
CA PHE A 13 -2.77 12.96 -34.96
C PHE A 13 -4.08 12.69 -34.17
N ALA A 14 -4.80 11.66 -34.58
CA ALA A 14 -5.81 11.06 -33.72
C ALA A 14 -5.08 10.40 -32.56
N THR A 15 -5.03 11.04 -31.40
CA THR A 15 -4.72 10.39 -30.15
C THR A 15 -5.79 9.31 -29.94
N MET A 16 -5.47 8.07 -30.28
CA MET A 16 -6.29 6.92 -29.93
C MET A 16 -6.30 6.81 -28.38
N ALA A 17 -7.32 7.41 -27.77
CA ALA A 17 -7.67 7.07 -26.41
C ALA A 17 -8.03 5.57 -26.42
N LEU A 18 -7.33 4.75 -25.66
CA LEU A 18 -7.67 3.36 -25.47
C LEU A 18 -9.13 3.29 -24.98
N PRO A 19 -9.97 2.38 -25.53
CA PRO A 19 -11.32 2.21 -25.04
C PRO A 19 -11.28 1.87 -23.53
N ALA A 20 -12.25 2.38 -22.79
CA ALA A 20 -12.33 2.25 -21.33
C ALA A 20 -12.24 0.79 -20.85
N ASP A 21 -12.76 -0.15 -21.63
CA ASP A 21 -12.71 -1.59 -21.34
C ASP A 21 -11.26 -2.14 -21.32
N ASN A 22 -10.36 -1.63 -22.16
CA ASN A 22 -8.97 -2.03 -22.16
C ASN A 22 -8.19 -1.48 -20.95
N LEU A 23 -8.63 -0.34 -20.42
CA LEU A 23 -8.03 0.25 -19.22
C LEU A 23 -8.36 -0.57 -17.97
N ILE A 24 -9.60 -1.04 -17.84
CA ILE A 24 -10.01 -1.92 -16.70
C ILE A 24 -9.24 -3.23 -16.71
N GLN A 25 -9.04 -3.84 -17.89
CA GLN A 25 -8.27 -5.10 -18.01
C GLN A 25 -6.78 -4.95 -17.66
N SER A 26 -6.24 -3.73 -17.71
CA SER A 26 -4.84 -3.45 -17.36
C SER A 26 -4.64 -3.08 -15.87
N ILE A 27 -5.73 -2.78 -15.14
CA ILE A 27 -5.66 -2.41 -13.71
C ILE A 27 -5.65 -3.67 -12.87
N SER A 28 -4.51 -3.92 -12.21
CA SER A 28 -4.32 -5.08 -11.32
C SER A 28 -4.27 -4.61 -9.88
N ILE A 29 -5.43 -4.53 -9.20
CA ILE A 29 -5.55 -4.24 -7.78
C ILE A 29 -5.93 -5.51 -7.04
N VAL A 30 -5.20 -5.85 -5.99
CA VAL A 30 -5.42 -7.04 -5.16
C VAL A 30 -5.59 -6.64 -3.69
N PRO A 31 -6.71 -6.98 -3.06
CA PRO A 31 -7.94 -7.57 -3.60
C PRO A 31 -8.62 -6.67 -4.64
N CYS A 32 -9.35 -7.29 -5.57
CA CYS A 32 -10.15 -6.53 -6.54
C CYS A 32 -11.23 -5.71 -5.81
N PRO A 33 -11.31 -4.40 -6.01
CA PRO A 33 -12.36 -3.57 -5.41
C PRO A 33 -13.76 -3.97 -5.86
N GLU A 34 -14.77 -3.63 -5.06
CA GLU A 34 -16.17 -3.90 -5.37
C GLU A 34 -16.61 -3.27 -6.71
N SER A 35 -16.17 -2.03 -6.96
CA SER A 35 -16.43 -1.38 -8.24
C SER A 35 -15.33 -0.43 -8.66
N ILE A 36 -15.02 -0.41 -9.96
CA ILE A 36 -14.09 0.51 -10.61
C ILE A 36 -14.78 1.12 -11.82
N THR A 37 -14.85 2.44 -11.85
CA THR A 37 -15.35 3.20 -13.01
C THR A 37 -14.21 4.04 -13.57
N PRO A 38 -13.70 3.77 -14.78
CA PRO A 38 -12.64 4.54 -15.39
C PRO A 38 -13.05 5.99 -15.63
N GLY A 39 -12.08 6.90 -15.45
CA GLY A 39 -12.15 8.30 -15.83
C GLY A 39 -11.22 8.61 -17.00
N THR A 40 -11.02 9.89 -17.28
CA THR A 40 -10.12 10.35 -18.35
C THR A 40 -8.95 11.13 -17.78
N GLY A 41 -7.72 10.76 -18.20
CA GLY A 41 -6.49 11.40 -17.80
C GLY A 41 -5.82 10.77 -16.59
N TYR A 42 -4.84 11.46 -16.02
CA TYR A 42 -3.99 10.97 -14.94
C TYR A 42 -3.80 12.05 -13.87
N PHE A 43 -3.72 11.66 -12.62
CA PHE A 43 -3.23 12.50 -11.54
C PHE A 43 -1.74 12.23 -11.35
N THR A 44 -0.91 13.27 -11.34
CA THR A 44 0.55 13.16 -11.17
C THR A 44 0.97 13.68 -9.80
N PHE A 45 1.66 12.83 -9.05
CA PHE A 45 2.29 13.18 -7.78
C PHE A 45 3.58 13.98 -8.02
N SER A 46 3.84 14.95 -7.17
CA SER A 46 5.04 15.78 -7.21
C SER A 46 5.34 16.37 -5.83
N GLY A 47 6.47 17.06 -5.67
CA GLY A 47 6.77 17.79 -4.44
C GLY A 47 5.80 18.92 -4.08
N LYS A 48 4.87 19.27 -5.00
CA LYS A 48 3.78 20.24 -4.77
C LYS A 48 2.45 19.55 -4.39
N THR A 49 2.42 18.21 -4.34
CA THR A 49 1.26 17.47 -3.89
C THR A 49 1.12 17.60 -2.38
N ASP A 50 -0.09 17.87 -1.92
CA ASP A 50 -0.42 17.99 -0.52
C ASP A 50 -1.65 17.16 -0.16
N PHE A 51 -1.63 16.63 1.05
CA PHE A 51 -2.78 16.02 1.70
C PHE A 51 -3.44 17.03 2.60
N THR A 52 -4.76 17.12 2.56
CA THR A 52 -5.57 17.83 3.56
C THR A 52 -6.43 16.83 4.28
N VAL A 53 -6.35 16.83 5.59
CA VAL A 53 -7.00 15.88 6.48
C VAL A 53 -7.68 16.62 7.64
N GLU A 54 -8.69 15.99 8.24
CA GLU A 54 -9.53 16.63 9.25
C GLU A 54 -8.91 16.54 10.66
N ASN A 55 -8.13 15.50 10.94
CA ASN A 55 -7.58 15.24 12.26
C ASN A 55 -6.19 14.56 12.19
N GLU A 56 -5.56 14.38 13.35
CA GLU A 56 -4.21 13.85 13.47
C GLU A 56 -4.13 12.35 13.15
N GLU A 57 -5.18 11.56 13.42
CA GLU A 57 -5.21 10.15 13.09
C GLU A 57 -5.18 9.92 11.57
N GLN A 58 -5.95 10.73 10.83
CA GLN A 58 -5.91 10.74 9.37
C GLN A 58 -4.54 11.23 8.86
N ALA A 59 -3.93 12.20 9.56
CA ALA A 59 -2.62 12.72 9.20
C ALA A 59 -1.52 11.67 9.31
N GLU A 60 -1.57 10.81 10.32
CA GLU A 60 -0.62 9.71 10.48
C GLU A 60 -0.68 8.74 9.30
N VAL A 61 -1.88 8.36 8.87
CA VAL A 61 -2.10 7.52 7.68
C VAL A 61 -1.53 8.19 6.42
N ALA A 62 -1.80 9.49 6.23
CA ALA A 62 -1.28 10.22 5.09
C ALA A 62 0.25 10.35 5.11
N ARG A 63 0.87 10.57 6.28
CA ARG A 63 2.33 10.63 6.44
C ARG A 63 3.00 9.29 6.13
N CYS A 64 2.43 8.17 6.60
CA CYS A 64 2.95 6.84 6.28
C CYS A 64 2.99 6.61 4.77
N PHE A 65 1.94 6.98 4.05
CA PHE A 65 1.91 6.87 2.59
C PHE A 65 2.88 7.86 1.92
N SER A 66 2.95 9.12 2.38
CA SER A 66 3.84 10.14 1.84
C SER A 66 5.33 9.74 1.95
N ALA A 67 5.68 9.00 3.00
CA ALA A 67 7.04 8.54 3.23
C ALA A 67 7.56 7.59 2.12
N LEU A 68 6.69 6.89 1.41
CA LEU A 68 7.07 6.05 0.28
C LEU A 68 7.74 6.88 -0.83
N PHE A 69 7.22 8.08 -1.09
CA PHE A 69 7.78 8.97 -2.11
C PHE A 69 9.15 9.54 -1.72
N THR A 70 9.44 9.66 -0.44
CA THR A 70 10.74 10.18 0.03
C THR A 70 11.89 9.33 -0.50
N GLN A 71 11.76 8.02 -0.42
CA GLN A 71 12.80 7.08 -0.85
C GLN A 71 12.77 6.85 -2.36
N ALA A 72 11.58 6.64 -2.92
CA ALA A 72 11.43 6.23 -4.30
C ALA A 72 11.47 7.39 -5.30
N ALA A 73 10.99 8.60 -4.90
CA ALA A 73 10.82 9.74 -5.81
C ALA A 73 11.68 10.96 -5.45
N GLY A 74 12.34 10.97 -4.29
CA GLY A 74 13.15 12.10 -3.84
C GLY A 74 12.35 13.34 -3.41
N PHE A 75 11.03 13.22 -3.25
CA PHE A 75 10.16 14.27 -2.68
C PHE A 75 9.16 13.66 -1.71
N THR A 76 8.62 14.49 -0.83
CA THR A 76 7.62 14.06 0.16
C THR A 76 6.38 14.94 0.05
N PRO A 77 5.20 14.40 -0.36
CA PRO A 77 3.95 15.13 -0.30
C PRO A 77 3.70 15.63 1.13
N CYS A 78 3.35 16.92 1.30
CA CYS A 78 3.11 17.47 2.62
C CYS A 78 1.71 17.11 3.14
N VAL A 79 1.56 17.06 4.48
CA VAL A 79 0.28 16.75 5.14
C VAL A 79 -0.13 17.94 5.99
N LYS A 80 -1.36 18.41 5.81
CA LYS A 80 -1.94 19.59 6.44
C LYS A 80 -3.22 19.21 7.18
N VAL A 81 -3.29 19.51 8.44
CA VAL A 81 -4.46 19.21 9.30
C VAL A 81 -5.38 20.42 9.37
N GLY A 82 -6.69 20.19 9.20
CA GLY A 82 -7.71 21.24 9.34
C GLY A 82 -7.84 22.18 8.14
N GLU A 83 -7.04 22.04 7.10
CA GLU A 83 -7.19 22.78 5.83
C GLU A 83 -8.29 22.15 4.98
N LYS A 84 -9.03 22.98 4.24
CA LYS A 84 -10.21 22.51 3.47
C LYS A 84 -9.91 22.16 2.00
N LYS A 85 -8.74 22.54 1.49
CA LYS A 85 -8.40 22.36 0.06
C LYS A 85 -6.96 21.94 -0.12
N GLY A 86 -6.77 20.77 -0.69
CA GLY A 86 -5.49 20.22 -1.11
C GLY A 86 -5.63 19.43 -2.41
N LYS A 87 -4.53 18.94 -2.90
CA LYS A 87 -4.51 18.05 -4.06
C LYS A 87 -5.10 16.69 -3.73
N ILE A 88 -4.94 16.23 -2.48
CA ILE A 88 -5.53 15.00 -1.97
C ILE A 88 -6.29 15.37 -0.69
N SER A 89 -7.58 15.09 -0.65
CA SER A 89 -8.44 15.45 0.48
C SER A 89 -9.07 14.21 1.09
N PHE A 90 -8.97 14.08 2.43
CA PHE A 90 -9.69 13.10 3.21
C PHE A 90 -10.97 13.75 3.74
N LEU A 91 -12.08 13.07 3.55
CA LEU A 91 -13.40 13.53 3.99
C LEU A 91 -14.07 12.39 4.77
N THR A 92 -14.45 12.66 6.00
CA THR A 92 -15.22 11.68 6.79
C THR A 92 -16.64 11.56 6.23
N ASP A 93 -17.07 10.31 6.04
CA ASP A 93 -18.42 9.97 5.58
C ASP A 93 -18.97 8.83 6.45
N ASP A 94 -19.73 9.23 7.48
CA ASP A 94 -20.30 8.31 8.48
C ASP A 94 -21.34 7.35 7.91
N ALA A 95 -21.79 7.55 6.66
CA ALA A 95 -22.68 6.62 5.99
C ALA A 95 -21.98 5.36 5.47
N LEU A 96 -20.65 5.39 5.36
CA LEU A 96 -19.86 4.24 4.95
C LEU A 96 -19.64 3.28 6.13
N LYS A 97 -19.56 1.99 5.83
CA LYS A 97 -19.18 0.98 6.83
C LYS A 97 -17.71 1.13 7.24
N SER A 98 -17.36 0.60 8.40
CA SER A 98 -15.96 0.50 8.82
C SER A 98 -15.13 -0.23 7.74
N GLU A 99 -13.91 0.28 7.51
CA GLU A 99 -12.96 -0.22 6.50
C GLU A 99 -13.39 0.03 5.04
N ALA A 100 -14.62 0.50 4.77
CA ALA A 100 -15.06 0.89 3.44
C ALA A 100 -14.48 2.25 3.03
N TYR A 101 -14.30 2.45 1.73
CA TYR A 101 -13.89 3.74 1.19
C TYR A 101 -14.48 4.02 -0.19
N HIS A 102 -14.63 5.31 -0.50
CA HIS A 102 -14.86 5.81 -1.85
C HIS A 102 -13.64 6.65 -2.24
N LEU A 103 -13.05 6.32 -3.38
CA LEU A 103 -11.87 6.97 -3.93
C LEU A 103 -12.22 7.56 -5.29
N GLU A 104 -12.07 8.88 -5.43
CA GLU A 104 -12.25 9.59 -6.69
C GLU A 104 -10.91 10.19 -7.11
N ILE A 105 -10.38 9.75 -8.25
CA ILE A 105 -9.15 10.23 -8.85
C ILE A 105 -9.49 11.01 -10.11
N THR A 106 -9.14 12.28 -10.13
CA THR A 106 -9.24 13.16 -11.30
C THR A 106 -7.85 13.73 -11.64
N PRO A 107 -7.61 14.27 -12.84
CA PRO A 107 -6.33 14.90 -13.15
C PRO A 107 -5.95 16.09 -12.26
N ARG A 108 -6.91 16.64 -11.50
CA ARG A 108 -6.71 17.84 -10.68
C ARG A 108 -6.56 17.51 -9.19
N GLN A 109 -7.24 16.48 -8.72
CA GLN A 109 -7.32 16.15 -7.30
C GLN A 109 -7.71 14.69 -7.07
N ILE A 110 -7.40 14.20 -5.89
CA ILE A 110 -7.88 12.93 -5.35
C ILE A 110 -8.75 13.23 -4.13
N ILE A 111 -9.93 12.62 -4.06
CA ILE A 111 -10.82 12.69 -2.91
C ILE A 111 -10.97 11.28 -2.35
N VAL A 112 -10.70 11.12 -1.07
CA VAL A 112 -10.90 9.87 -0.31
C VAL A 112 -11.98 10.10 0.72
N LYS A 113 -13.06 9.29 0.66
CA LYS A 113 -14.11 9.28 1.67
C LYS A 113 -14.09 7.96 2.42
N ALA A 114 -14.14 8.01 3.73
CA ALA A 114 -14.23 6.85 4.62
C ALA A 114 -14.86 7.25 5.95
N SER A 115 -15.43 6.29 6.68
CA SER A 115 -15.99 6.55 8.02
C SER A 115 -14.93 6.45 9.12
N ASP A 116 -13.81 5.76 8.85
CA ASP A 116 -12.75 5.53 9.84
C ASP A 116 -11.34 5.57 9.21
N THR A 117 -10.34 5.59 10.08
CA THR A 117 -8.92 5.62 9.72
C THR A 117 -8.50 4.43 8.86
N LYS A 118 -9.13 3.27 9.06
CA LYS A 118 -8.82 2.05 8.30
C LYS A 118 -9.27 2.17 6.84
N GLY A 119 -10.43 2.78 6.58
CA GLY A 119 -10.91 3.03 5.23
C GLY A 119 -9.97 3.98 4.47
N PHE A 120 -9.49 5.06 5.10
CA PHE A 120 -8.46 5.93 4.52
C PHE A 120 -7.17 5.17 4.22
N PHE A 121 -6.72 4.33 5.15
CA PHE A 121 -5.53 3.49 4.95
C PHE A 121 -5.69 2.58 3.73
N TYR A 122 -6.82 1.87 3.58
CA TYR A 122 -7.05 0.96 2.45
C TYR A 122 -7.20 1.69 1.12
N ALA A 123 -7.78 2.88 1.11
CA ALA A 123 -7.79 3.73 -0.08
C ALA A 123 -6.36 4.09 -0.54
N LEU A 124 -5.47 4.43 0.39
CA LEU A 124 -4.07 4.71 0.08
C LEU A 124 -3.32 3.46 -0.39
N GLN A 125 -3.61 2.26 0.16
CA GLN A 125 -3.03 1.02 -0.37
C GLN A 125 -3.50 0.73 -1.80
N THR A 126 -4.73 1.10 -2.15
CA THR A 126 -5.22 1.03 -3.52
C THR A 126 -4.46 2.00 -4.44
N ILE A 127 -4.23 3.24 -4.02
CA ILE A 127 -3.40 4.19 -4.77
C ILE A 127 -1.96 3.68 -4.92
N ARG A 128 -1.39 3.07 -3.86
CA ARG A 128 -0.05 2.45 -3.87
C ARG A 128 0.08 1.41 -4.98
N GLN A 129 -0.94 0.57 -5.18
CA GLN A 129 -0.95 -0.45 -6.23
C GLN A 129 -1.20 0.12 -7.64
N LEU A 130 -1.75 1.33 -7.76
CA LEU A 130 -1.91 2.03 -9.04
C LEU A 130 -0.63 2.78 -9.46
N LEU A 131 0.27 3.07 -8.54
CA LEU A 131 1.56 3.70 -8.81
C LEU A 131 2.53 2.72 -9.49
N PRO A 132 3.56 3.21 -10.18
CA PRO A 132 4.64 2.36 -10.69
C PRO A 132 5.28 1.52 -9.59
N ALA A 133 5.68 0.29 -9.91
CA ALA A 133 6.31 -0.62 -8.94
C ALA A 133 7.58 -0.04 -8.28
N SER A 134 8.21 0.94 -8.90
CA SER A 134 9.34 1.70 -8.34
C SER A 134 9.00 2.45 -7.05
N ILE A 135 7.70 2.62 -6.69
CA ILE A 135 7.30 3.20 -5.39
C ILE A 135 7.77 2.32 -4.21
N GLU A 136 7.98 1.02 -4.44
CA GLU A 136 8.52 0.07 -3.47
C GLU A 136 10.06 0.10 -3.39
N GLY A 137 10.70 0.93 -4.21
CA GLY A 137 12.16 1.03 -4.28
C GLY A 137 12.77 1.76 -3.08
N THR A 138 14.01 1.38 -2.75
CA THR A 138 14.83 2.02 -1.71
C THR A 138 15.78 3.08 -2.26
N ALA A 139 15.72 3.36 -3.56
CA ALA A 139 16.51 4.37 -4.26
C ALA A 139 15.62 5.20 -5.18
N VAL A 140 16.01 6.44 -5.43
CA VAL A 140 15.26 7.37 -6.29
C VAL A 140 15.24 6.84 -7.73
N ALA A 141 14.02 6.68 -8.26
CA ALA A 141 13.76 6.30 -9.64
C ALA A 141 13.51 7.56 -10.48
N GLU A 142 14.57 8.13 -11.03
CA GLU A 142 14.55 9.43 -11.74
C GLU A 142 13.63 9.44 -12.98
N THR A 143 13.43 8.29 -13.62
CA THR A 143 12.61 8.15 -14.83
C THR A 143 11.20 7.65 -14.58
N ALA A 144 10.80 7.44 -13.33
CA ALA A 144 9.48 6.93 -13.02
C ALA A 144 8.40 8.01 -13.22
N ASP A 145 7.30 7.62 -13.87
CA ASP A 145 6.11 8.47 -13.96
C ASP A 145 5.21 8.23 -12.74
N TRP A 146 5.24 9.17 -11.81
CA TRP A 146 4.46 9.13 -10.57
C TRP A 146 2.98 9.49 -10.79
N SER A 147 2.38 8.89 -11.80
CA SER A 147 0.99 9.15 -12.19
C SER A 147 0.09 7.95 -11.92
N VAL A 148 -1.15 8.23 -11.57
CA VAL A 148 -2.23 7.24 -11.41
C VAL A 148 -3.39 7.60 -12.33
N PRO A 149 -4.05 6.63 -12.98
CA PRO A 149 -5.15 6.90 -13.89
C PRO A 149 -6.37 7.47 -13.16
N ALA A 150 -7.09 8.39 -13.81
CA ALA A 150 -8.34 8.92 -13.30
C ALA A 150 -9.41 7.83 -13.27
N MET A 151 -10.08 7.68 -12.12
CA MET A 151 -11.12 6.68 -11.91
C MET A 151 -11.91 6.94 -10.64
N THR A 152 -13.06 6.30 -10.51
CA THR A 152 -13.78 6.20 -9.25
C THR A 152 -13.79 4.75 -8.79
N ILE A 153 -13.40 4.52 -7.53
CA ILE A 153 -13.38 3.21 -6.89
C ILE A 153 -14.28 3.27 -5.66
N LYS A 154 -15.14 2.25 -5.52
CA LYS A 154 -15.85 1.97 -4.29
C LYS A 154 -15.44 0.58 -3.83
N ASP A 155 -15.12 0.46 -2.56
CA ASP A 155 -14.64 -0.79 -2.00
C ASP A 155 -15.08 -0.94 -0.55
N GLU A 156 -15.49 -2.13 -0.20
CA GLU A 156 -15.75 -2.54 1.18
C GLU A 156 -15.31 -4.00 1.37
N PRO A 157 -14.78 -4.35 2.53
CA PRO A 157 -14.36 -5.72 2.75
C PRO A 157 -15.58 -6.64 2.87
N ARG A 158 -15.58 -7.73 2.09
CA ARG A 158 -16.61 -8.78 2.17
C ARG A 158 -16.59 -9.52 3.51
N PHE A 159 -15.39 -9.66 4.13
CA PHE A 159 -15.19 -10.34 5.41
C PHE A 159 -14.54 -9.40 6.41
N GLY A 160 -15.09 -9.31 7.61
CA GLY A 160 -14.52 -8.53 8.71
C GLY A 160 -13.21 -9.09 9.24
N TYR A 161 -13.03 -10.42 9.22
CA TYR A 161 -11.77 -11.08 9.57
C TYR A 161 -11.01 -11.49 8.31
N ARG A 162 -9.81 -10.94 8.15
CA ARG A 162 -8.88 -11.25 7.06
C ARG A 162 -7.51 -11.48 7.66
N GLY A 163 -7.24 -12.73 8.06
CA GLY A 163 -6.09 -13.09 8.86
C GLY A 163 -5.01 -13.85 8.10
N LEU A 164 -3.77 -13.64 8.50
CA LEU A 164 -2.60 -14.45 8.15
C LEU A 164 -1.99 -15.02 9.41
N MET A 165 -1.76 -16.33 9.45
CA MET A 165 -1.02 -16.98 10.51
C MET A 165 0.44 -17.16 10.09
N VAL A 166 1.37 -16.78 10.98
CA VAL A 166 2.81 -16.96 10.80
C VAL A 166 3.36 -17.76 11.97
N ASP A 167 3.91 -18.93 11.67
CA ASP A 167 4.52 -19.81 12.65
C ASP A 167 6.01 -19.52 12.77
N VAL A 168 6.38 -18.79 13.81
CA VAL A 168 7.78 -18.48 14.15
C VAL A 168 8.36 -19.46 15.18
N ALA A 169 7.53 -20.34 15.74
CA ALA A 169 7.96 -21.35 16.70
C ALA A 169 8.66 -22.52 16.01
N ARG A 170 8.03 -23.09 14.98
CA ARG A 170 8.59 -24.21 14.22
C ARG A 170 9.71 -23.80 13.29
N PHE A 171 9.59 -22.60 12.70
CA PHE A 171 10.62 -22.00 11.85
C PHE A 171 10.83 -20.53 12.25
N PHE A 172 12.04 -20.21 12.71
CA PHE A 172 12.35 -18.84 13.14
C PHE A 172 12.36 -17.87 11.96
N ILE A 173 11.59 -16.80 12.07
CA ILE A 173 11.56 -15.70 11.10
C ILE A 173 12.15 -14.46 11.77
N PRO A 174 13.21 -13.87 11.23
CA PRO A 174 13.78 -12.62 11.74
C PRO A 174 12.76 -11.48 11.75
N LYS A 175 12.91 -10.54 12.69
CA LYS A 175 12.02 -9.40 12.86
C LYS A 175 11.85 -8.61 11.57
N GLU A 176 12.93 -8.37 10.85
CA GLU A 176 12.95 -7.62 9.59
C GLU A 176 12.05 -8.27 8.52
N ASN A 177 12.05 -9.60 8.45
CA ASN A 177 11.19 -10.34 7.53
C ASN A 177 9.73 -10.32 7.99
N LEU A 178 9.48 -10.37 9.31
CA LEU A 178 8.14 -10.26 9.86
C LEU A 178 7.54 -8.87 9.57
N LEU A 179 8.34 -7.80 9.70
CA LEU A 179 7.90 -6.44 9.34
C LEU A 179 7.55 -6.32 7.86
N ARG A 180 8.30 -6.96 6.96
CA ARG A 180 7.96 -7.03 5.53
C ARG A 180 6.64 -7.78 5.29
N ILE A 181 6.40 -8.88 6.01
CA ILE A 181 5.13 -9.60 5.95
C ILE A 181 3.97 -8.69 6.37
N ILE A 182 4.13 -7.92 7.45
CA ILE A 182 3.12 -6.98 7.95
C ILE A 182 2.84 -5.88 6.90
N ASP A 183 3.88 -5.34 6.26
CA ASP A 183 3.71 -4.35 5.20
C ASP A 183 2.94 -4.93 4.00
N CYS A 184 3.29 -6.15 3.56
CA CYS A 184 2.52 -6.86 2.53
C CYS A 184 1.07 -7.13 2.96
N MET A 185 0.83 -7.48 4.23
CA MET A 185 -0.53 -7.63 4.76
C MET A 185 -1.31 -6.33 4.64
N GLY A 186 -0.70 -5.19 5.01
CA GLY A 186 -1.30 -3.86 4.85
C GLY A 186 -1.66 -3.56 3.40
N MET A 187 -0.73 -3.78 2.47
CA MET A 187 -0.95 -3.57 1.04
C MET A 187 -2.09 -4.43 0.49
N LEU A 188 -2.22 -5.67 0.96
CA LEU A 188 -3.28 -6.62 0.58
C LEU A 188 -4.55 -6.50 1.44
N LYS A 189 -4.65 -5.48 2.30
CA LYS A 189 -5.80 -5.19 3.17
C LYS A 189 -6.13 -6.33 4.15
N ILE A 190 -5.13 -7.11 4.55
CA ILE A 190 -5.24 -8.13 5.60
C ILE A 190 -5.16 -7.44 6.95
N ASN A 191 -6.14 -7.65 7.85
CA ASN A 191 -6.28 -6.86 9.07
C ASN A 191 -5.91 -7.62 10.36
N THR A 192 -5.55 -8.89 10.28
CA THR A 192 -5.25 -9.70 11.45
C THR A 192 -4.00 -10.53 11.24
N LEU A 193 -3.00 -10.34 12.11
CA LEU A 193 -1.82 -11.20 12.18
C LEU A 193 -1.95 -12.15 13.36
N HIS A 194 -1.97 -13.46 13.08
CA HIS A 194 -1.89 -14.50 14.10
C HIS A 194 -0.43 -14.99 14.17
N LEU A 195 0.27 -14.64 15.25
CA LEU A 195 1.62 -15.16 15.51
C LEU A 195 1.55 -16.42 16.34
N HIS A 196 2.04 -17.53 15.79
CA HIS A 196 2.26 -18.77 16.50
C HIS A 196 3.66 -18.73 17.13
N LEU A 197 3.69 -18.34 18.41
CA LEU A 197 4.94 -17.97 19.10
C LEU A 197 5.60 -19.12 19.86
N VAL A 198 4.83 -20.16 20.18
CA VAL A 198 5.30 -21.24 21.05
C VAL A 198 4.80 -22.60 20.56
N ASP A 199 5.72 -23.57 20.49
CA ASP A 199 5.44 -24.96 20.16
C ASP A 199 6.57 -25.84 20.73
N ASP A 200 6.51 -27.17 20.56
CA ASP A 200 7.57 -28.11 20.96
C ASP A 200 8.94 -27.80 20.35
N ASN A 201 8.94 -27.15 19.19
CA ASN A 201 10.17 -26.81 18.44
C ASN A 201 10.83 -25.51 18.84
N GLY A 202 10.14 -24.65 19.61
CA GLY A 202 10.73 -23.38 20.02
C GLY A 202 9.74 -22.49 20.77
N TRP A 203 10.29 -21.76 21.72
CA TRP A 203 9.59 -20.75 22.52
C TRP A 203 10.09 -19.37 22.14
N ARG A 204 9.22 -18.46 21.61
CA ARG A 204 9.63 -17.17 21.05
C ARG A 204 9.15 -15.95 21.84
N ILE A 205 8.38 -16.15 22.91
CA ILE A 205 7.88 -15.07 23.77
C ILE A 205 8.63 -15.06 25.10
N GLU A 206 9.22 -13.90 25.44
CA GLU A 206 9.90 -13.73 26.71
C GLU A 206 8.89 -13.65 27.86
N ILE A 207 9.04 -14.50 28.85
CA ILE A 207 8.33 -14.42 30.13
C ILE A 207 9.36 -14.15 31.22
N LYS A 208 9.40 -12.94 31.74
CA LYS A 208 10.41 -12.52 32.74
C LYS A 208 10.49 -13.41 33.96
N ARG A 209 9.34 -13.97 34.40
CA ARG A 209 9.27 -14.89 35.53
C ARG A 209 9.90 -16.27 35.24
N TYR A 210 9.98 -16.65 33.95
CA TYR A 210 10.47 -17.94 33.50
C TYR A 210 11.51 -17.78 32.38
N PRO A 211 12.71 -17.22 32.69
CA PRO A 211 13.71 -16.88 31.68
C PRO A 211 14.22 -18.08 30.88
N LEU A 212 14.26 -19.26 31.51
CA LEU A 212 14.71 -20.50 30.84
C LEU A 212 13.84 -20.89 29.64
N LEU A 213 12.60 -20.42 29.57
CA LEU A 213 11.75 -20.67 28.40
C LEU A 213 12.33 -20.05 27.12
N THR A 214 13.00 -18.90 27.25
CA THR A 214 13.66 -18.25 26.10
C THR A 214 15.15 -18.54 26.03
N GLU A 215 15.85 -18.73 27.15
CA GLU A 215 17.26 -19.03 27.17
C GLU A 215 17.58 -20.43 26.60
N ILE A 216 16.74 -21.42 26.94
CA ILE A 216 16.87 -22.82 26.52
C ILE A 216 15.83 -23.16 25.46
N GLY A 217 14.54 -22.90 25.73
CA GLY A 217 13.42 -23.30 24.88
C GLY A 217 13.37 -22.59 23.52
N SER A 218 14.11 -21.47 23.34
CA SER A 218 14.24 -20.82 22.04
C SER A 218 15.21 -21.51 21.09
N ARG A 219 16.00 -22.48 21.60
CA ARG A 219 17.05 -23.15 20.83
C ARG A 219 16.64 -24.58 20.50
N ARG A 220 16.92 -24.99 19.29
CA ARG A 220 16.69 -26.34 18.82
C ARG A 220 18.01 -26.98 18.47
N VAL A 221 18.26 -28.20 18.98
CA VAL A 221 19.38 -29.03 18.55
C VAL A 221 18.94 -29.81 17.32
N ASP A 222 19.71 -29.74 16.24
CA ASP A 222 19.45 -30.53 15.05
C ASP A 222 19.49 -32.03 15.38
N ARG A 223 18.52 -32.76 14.86
CA ARG A 223 18.56 -34.22 14.94
C ARG A 223 19.71 -34.73 14.08
N PRO A 224 20.55 -35.66 14.57
CA PRO A 224 21.62 -36.24 13.79
C PRO A 224 21.10 -36.78 12.45
N GLY A 225 21.65 -36.30 11.33
CA GLY A 225 21.35 -36.79 9.99
C GLY A 225 20.41 -35.94 9.13
N LYS A 226 19.92 -34.79 9.59
CA LYS A 226 19.22 -33.81 8.75
C LYS A 226 19.85 -32.44 8.91
N SER A 227 20.56 -32.00 7.89
CA SER A 227 21.10 -30.63 7.79
C SER A 227 19.96 -29.63 7.50
N PHE A 228 19.32 -29.13 8.55
CA PHE A 228 18.56 -27.90 8.46
C PHE A 228 19.43 -26.77 9.01
N PRO A 229 19.38 -25.55 8.45
CA PRO A 229 20.17 -24.45 8.95
C PRO A 229 19.86 -24.25 10.44
N VAL A 230 20.91 -24.18 11.24
CA VAL A 230 20.84 -23.87 12.68
C VAL A 230 20.05 -22.58 12.86
N VAL A 231 18.94 -22.66 13.55
CA VAL A 231 18.19 -21.46 13.91
C VAL A 231 19.04 -20.66 14.91
N ILE A 232 19.67 -19.60 14.46
CA ILE A 232 20.36 -18.66 15.33
C ILE A 232 19.33 -18.05 16.27
N PRO A 233 19.51 -18.13 17.60
CA PRO A 233 18.55 -17.58 18.54
C PRO A 233 18.52 -16.07 18.42
N GLY A 234 17.49 -15.57 17.75
CA GLY A 234 17.14 -14.15 17.79
C GLY A 234 16.36 -13.90 19.07
N ARG A 235 16.85 -13.05 19.96
CA ARG A 235 16.02 -12.45 20.99
C ARG A 235 14.92 -11.67 20.28
N VAL A 236 13.66 -12.04 20.49
CA VAL A 236 12.54 -11.14 20.19
C VAL A 236 12.60 -10.06 21.27
N ASN A 237 13.45 -9.07 21.07
CA ASN A 237 13.46 -7.90 21.90
C ASN A 237 12.28 -7.03 21.44
N ARG A 238 11.24 -7.00 22.28
CA ARG A 238 10.13 -6.04 22.31
C ARG A 238 9.54 -5.70 20.93
N LEU A 239 8.38 -6.25 20.65
CA LEU A 239 7.38 -5.62 19.83
C LEU A 239 6.82 -4.42 20.56
#